data_2343176e5524f306ce8ea886e92e88e8
#
_entry.id   2343176e5524f306ce8ea886e92e88e8
#
_cell.length_a   1.000
_cell.length_b   1.000
_cell.length_c   1.000
_cell.angle_alpha   90.00
_cell.angle_beta   90.00
_cell.angle_gamma   90.00
#
_symmetry.space_group_name_H-M   'P 1'
#
loop_
_entity.id
_entity.type
_entity.pdbx_description
1 polymer ?
#
loop_
_entity_poly.entity_id
_entity_poly.type
_entity_poly.pdbx_seq_one_letter_code
_entity_poly.pdbx_strand_id
1 'polypeptide(L)'
;MDRSIKLNIGILALQGAFKLHQVMFEEIALDYAKHDIAITTKLVLKDIDLENIDAIVVPGGESTVLNKHLERSGLGKLLFEKINSGLFAFGTCAGLILLSQDKKILNCEIQRNAYGTQKDSFMATVDLIPTNEKIEVAFIRAPKIISISKDVNAIVKYKDKIVGVQSQSAIGVTFHNEVTNDSALHRFFVDTLIKRLACTQ
;
A
#
# COMPACT_ATOMS: atom_id res chain seq x y z
N MET A 1 10.57 -29.41 11.78
CA MET A 1 10.44 -28.13 12.50
C MET A 1 9.47 -27.28 11.73
N ASP A 2 8.26 -27.19 12.22
CA ASP A 2 7.20 -26.40 11.59
C ASP A 2 7.58 -24.91 11.74
N ARG A 3 8.02 -24.29 10.63
CA ARG A 3 8.38 -22.85 10.66
C ARG A 3 7.12 -22.06 10.37
N SER A 4 6.36 -21.77 11.43
CA SER A 4 5.30 -20.77 11.31
C SER A 4 5.91 -19.42 10.85
N ILE A 5 5.40 -18.85 9.76
CA ILE A 5 5.80 -17.53 9.27
C ILE A 5 5.12 -16.49 10.16
N LYS A 6 5.90 -15.52 10.66
CA LYS A 6 5.35 -14.37 11.39
C LYS A 6 5.57 -13.11 10.58
N LEU A 7 4.51 -12.35 10.33
CA LEU A 7 4.54 -11.10 9.58
C LEU A 7 4.04 -9.96 10.48
N ASN A 8 4.88 -8.95 10.67
CA ASN A 8 4.55 -7.73 11.41
C ASN A 8 4.34 -6.59 10.42
N ILE A 9 3.11 -6.19 10.19
CA ILE A 9 2.76 -5.14 9.24
C ILE A 9 2.57 -3.82 9.98
N GLY A 10 3.46 -2.86 9.74
CA GLY A 10 3.29 -1.48 10.18
C GLY A 10 2.19 -0.77 9.38
N ILE A 11 1.38 0.05 10.03
CA ILE A 11 0.39 0.91 9.38
C ILE A 11 0.65 2.34 9.82
N LEU A 12 1.03 3.21 8.89
CA LEU A 12 1.30 4.62 9.18
C LEU A 12 0.02 5.30 9.66
N ALA A 13 -0.03 5.70 10.94
CA ALA A 13 -1.24 6.15 11.61
C ALA A 13 -1.26 7.66 11.92
N LEU A 14 -0.55 8.47 11.13
CA LEU A 14 -0.49 9.92 11.31
C LEU A 14 -1.78 10.62 10.87
N GLN A 15 -2.46 10.10 9.85
CA GLN A 15 -3.76 10.55 9.36
C GLN A 15 -4.32 9.60 8.30
N GLY A 16 -5.62 9.74 7.92
CA GLY A 16 -6.25 8.99 6.84
C GLY A 16 -6.88 7.67 7.29
N ALA A 17 -7.06 6.74 6.34
CA ALA A 17 -7.85 5.52 6.49
C ALA A 17 -7.10 4.35 7.18
N PHE A 18 -6.14 4.63 8.06
CA PHE A 18 -5.27 3.60 8.66
C PHE A 18 -6.04 2.53 9.45
N LYS A 19 -7.14 2.90 10.13
CA LYS A 19 -7.96 1.92 10.87
C LYS A 19 -8.66 0.92 9.95
N LEU A 20 -9.08 1.34 8.75
CA LEU A 20 -9.71 0.44 7.79
C LEU A 20 -8.70 -0.58 7.26
N HIS A 21 -7.47 -0.17 6.98
CA HIS A 21 -6.39 -1.11 6.65
C HIS A 21 -6.12 -2.10 7.78
N GLN A 22 -6.12 -1.63 9.04
CA GLN A 22 -5.95 -2.52 10.20
C GLN A 22 -7.04 -3.59 10.25
N VAL A 23 -8.30 -3.21 10.14
CA VAL A 23 -9.43 -4.15 10.12
C VAL A 23 -9.28 -5.18 9.00
N MET A 24 -8.94 -4.74 7.77
CA MET A 24 -8.73 -5.64 6.64
C MET A 24 -7.63 -6.67 6.91
N PHE A 25 -6.50 -6.28 7.51
CA PHE A 25 -5.44 -7.23 7.87
C PHE A 25 -5.85 -8.16 9.00
N GLU A 26 -6.61 -7.70 9.98
CA GLU A 26 -7.15 -8.54 11.07
C GLU A 26 -8.11 -9.60 10.53
N GLU A 27 -8.95 -9.24 9.56
CA GLU A 27 -9.86 -10.18 8.89
C GLU A 27 -9.12 -11.26 8.11
N ILE A 28 -8.17 -10.89 7.25
CA ILE A 28 -7.42 -11.88 6.46
C ILE A 28 -6.47 -12.72 7.32
N ALA A 29 -6.00 -12.21 8.47
CA ALA A 29 -5.11 -12.94 9.36
C ALA A 29 -5.72 -14.28 9.83
N LEU A 30 -7.05 -14.34 9.98
CA LEU A 30 -7.76 -15.56 10.36
C LEU A 30 -7.63 -16.68 9.30
N ASP A 31 -7.57 -16.29 8.02
CA ASP A 31 -7.39 -17.26 6.94
C ASP A 31 -5.94 -17.69 6.81
N TYR A 32 -5.00 -16.75 6.93
CA TYR A 32 -3.58 -17.05 6.86
C TYR A 32 -3.11 -17.92 8.04
N ALA A 33 -3.73 -17.79 9.21
CA ALA A 33 -3.45 -18.65 10.37
C ALA A 33 -3.73 -20.13 10.11
N LYS A 34 -4.67 -20.46 9.23
CA LYS A 34 -4.95 -21.85 8.82
C LYS A 34 -3.79 -22.48 8.02
N HIS A 35 -2.84 -21.68 7.56
CA HIS A 35 -1.66 -22.07 6.79
C HIS A 35 -0.36 -21.79 7.54
N ASP A 36 -0.40 -21.73 8.88
CA ASP A 36 0.76 -21.47 9.77
C ASP A 36 1.44 -20.10 9.52
N ILE A 37 0.68 -19.11 9.05
CA ILE A 37 1.13 -17.74 8.82
C ILE A 37 0.42 -16.83 9.83
N ALA A 38 1.17 -16.27 10.77
CA ALA A 38 0.66 -15.31 11.74
C ALA A 38 0.89 -13.87 11.21
N ILE A 39 -0.19 -13.12 11.03
CA ILE A 39 -0.13 -11.70 10.65
C ILE A 39 -0.49 -10.86 11.88
N THR A 40 0.38 -9.91 12.21
CA THR A 40 0.11 -8.90 13.24
C THR A 40 0.22 -7.51 12.64
N THR A 41 -0.57 -6.56 13.15
CA THR A 41 -0.51 -5.16 12.74
C THR A 41 0.01 -4.29 13.87
N LYS A 42 0.77 -3.24 13.52
CA LYS A 42 1.30 -2.23 14.45
C LYS A 42 1.07 -0.84 13.89
N LEU A 43 0.46 0.05 14.66
CA LEU A 43 0.33 1.46 14.27
C LEU A 43 1.68 2.16 14.38
N VAL A 44 2.09 2.83 13.32
CA VAL A 44 3.34 3.59 13.23
C VAL A 44 3.03 5.08 13.39
N LEU A 45 3.48 5.65 14.51
CA LEU A 45 3.29 7.05 14.89
C LEU A 45 4.62 7.80 15.07
N LYS A 46 5.70 7.06 15.37
CA LYS A 46 7.03 7.58 15.67
C LYS A 46 8.13 6.60 15.24
N ASP A 47 9.36 7.03 15.25
CA ASP A 47 10.53 6.30 14.72
C ASP A 47 10.68 4.89 15.28
N ILE A 48 10.52 4.71 16.59
CA ILE A 48 10.64 3.41 17.24
C ILE A 48 9.59 2.39 16.75
N ASP A 49 8.48 2.88 16.22
CA ASP A 49 7.42 2.01 15.70
C ASP A 49 7.79 1.36 14.36
N LEU A 50 8.79 1.90 13.65
CA LEU A 50 9.36 1.32 12.44
C LEU A 50 10.29 0.14 12.71
N GLU A 51 10.54 -0.19 13.97
CA GLU A 51 11.37 -1.34 14.32
C GLU A 51 10.53 -2.63 14.36
N ASN A 52 11.17 -3.73 13.91
CA ASN A 52 10.60 -5.07 13.91
C ASN A 52 9.29 -5.19 13.11
N ILE A 53 9.16 -4.43 12.01
CA ILE A 53 8.11 -4.61 11.01
C ILE A 53 8.72 -5.14 9.71
N ASP A 54 7.98 -6.01 9.01
CA ASP A 54 8.38 -6.64 7.76
C ASP A 54 7.89 -5.86 6.54
N ALA A 55 6.83 -5.08 6.74
CA ALA A 55 6.26 -4.21 5.72
C ALA A 55 5.56 -3.00 6.33
N ILE A 56 5.31 -1.97 5.50
CA ILE A 56 4.61 -0.74 5.91
C ILE A 56 3.46 -0.42 4.95
N VAL A 57 2.30 -0.12 5.51
CA VAL A 57 1.15 0.44 4.77
C VAL A 57 1.14 1.95 4.96
N VAL A 58 1.06 2.67 3.85
CA VAL A 58 0.89 4.13 3.80
C VAL A 58 -0.53 4.43 3.31
N PRO A 59 -1.45 4.73 4.22
CA PRO A 59 -2.87 4.88 3.90
C PRO A 59 -3.18 6.07 3.02
N GLY A 60 -4.33 6.01 2.38
CA GLY A 60 -4.95 7.15 1.74
C GLY A 60 -5.41 8.20 2.74
N GLY A 61 -5.55 9.44 2.25
CA GLY A 61 -5.94 10.62 3.03
C GLY A 61 -5.56 11.90 2.31
N GLU A 62 -5.24 12.95 3.06
CA GLU A 62 -4.79 14.21 2.49
C GLU A 62 -3.25 14.21 2.36
N SER A 63 -2.74 14.05 1.13
CA SER A 63 -1.29 13.88 0.89
C SER A 63 -0.44 15.06 1.38
N THR A 64 -0.95 16.28 1.28
CA THR A 64 -0.24 17.48 1.76
C THR A 64 -0.12 17.50 3.30
N VAL A 65 -1.18 17.08 4.00
CA VAL A 65 -1.20 16.98 5.46
C VAL A 65 -0.28 15.87 5.92
N LEU A 66 -0.35 14.70 5.27
CA LEU A 66 0.50 13.56 5.57
C LEU A 66 1.99 13.93 5.42
N ASN A 67 2.36 14.58 4.31
CA ASN A 67 3.73 15.00 4.07
C ASN A 67 4.23 15.97 5.15
N LYS A 68 3.41 16.98 5.52
CA LYS A 68 3.77 17.92 6.61
C LYS A 68 3.98 17.22 7.96
N HIS A 69 3.16 16.21 8.28
CA HIS A 69 3.35 15.44 9.51
C HIS A 69 4.66 14.64 9.49
N LEU A 70 4.95 13.99 8.38
CA LEU A 70 6.19 13.22 8.18
C LEU A 70 7.44 14.11 8.27
N GLU A 71 7.40 15.31 7.67
CA GLU A 71 8.50 16.28 7.73
C GLU A 71 8.71 16.81 9.16
N ARG A 72 7.63 17.22 9.85
CA ARG A 72 7.70 17.78 11.20
C ARG A 72 8.19 16.79 12.24
N SER A 73 7.79 15.53 12.13
CA SER A 73 8.20 14.48 13.06
C SER A 73 9.59 13.90 12.78
N GLY A 74 10.16 14.15 11.60
CA GLY A 74 11.37 13.48 11.13
C GLY A 74 11.15 12.04 10.66
N LEU A 75 9.99 11.46 10.97
CA LEU A 75 9.64 10.08 10.63
C LEU A 75 9.75 9.79 9.12
N GLY A 76 9.45 10.79 8.28
CA GLY A 76 9.50 10.63 6.82
C GLY A 76 10.86 10.21 6.30
N LYS A 77 11.94 10.83 6.80
CA LYS A 77 13.31 10.48 6.40
C LYS A 77 13.62 9.02 6.72
N LEU A 78 13.39 8.60 7.96
CA LEU A 78 13.65 7.23 8.40
C LEU A 78 12.77 6.21 7.65
N LEU A 79 11.50 6.53 7.41
CA LEU A 79 10.58 5.70 6.64
C LEU A 79 11.12 5.43 5.23
N PHE A 80 11.52 6.48 4.49
CA PHE A 80 12.07 6.33 3.14
C PHE A 80 13.41 5.59 3.14
N GLU A 81 14.28 5.84 4.10
CA GLU A 81 15.54 5.11 4.28
C GLU A 81 15.28 3.60 4.47
N LYS A 82 14.33 3.23 5.34
CA LYS A 82 13.96 1.83 5.56
C LYS A 82 13.37 1.16 4.31
N ILE A 83 12.50 1.86 3.57
CA ILE A 83 11.92 1.33 2.33
C ILE A 83 13.02 1.13 1.28
N ASN A 84 13.92 2.10 1.12
CA ASN A 84 15.07 1.99 0.22
C ASN A 84 16.06 0.89 0.65
N SER A 85 16.05 0.50 1.92
CA SER A 85 16.86 -0.60 2.48
C SER A 85 16.15 -1.95 2.48
N GLY A 86 14.92 -2.05 1.92
CA GLY A 86 14.24 -3.33 1.71
C GLY A 86 12.90 -3.51 2.43
N LEU A 87 12.48 -2.59 3.33
CA LEU A 87 11.15 -2.61 3.91
C LEU A 87 10.10 -2.47 2.80
N PHE A 88 9.22 -3.47 2.66
CA PHE A 88 8.22 -3.47 1.59
C PHE A 88 7.06 -2.55 1.92
N ALA A 89 6.64 -1.70 0.97
CA ALA A 89 5.60 -0.70 1.21
C ALA A 89 4.33 -0.95 0.38
N PHE A 90 3.17 -0.58 0.96
CA PHE A 90 1.89 -0.54 0.25
C PHE A 90 1.25 0.83 0.43
N GLY A 91 1.00 1.55 -0.67
CA GLY A 91 0.41 2.89 -0.65
C GLY A 91 -0.93 2.96 -1.37
N THR A 92 -1.98 3.47 -0.69
CA THR A 92 -3.28 3.76 -1.31
C THR A 92 -3.45 5.27 -1.48
N CYS A 93 -3.97 5.72 -2.62
CA CYS A 93 -4.29 7.11 -2.92
C CYS A 93 -3.17 8.11 -2.54
N ALA A 94 -3.27 8.77 -1.38
CA ALA A 94 -2.23 9.67 -0.86
C ALA A 94 -0.90 8.94 -0.59
N GLY A 95 -0.96 7.67 -0.18
CA GLY A 95 0.20 6.81 0.01
C GLY A 95 0.96 6.54 -1.29
N LEU A 96 0.26 6.28 -2.40
CA LEU A 96 0.89 6.19 -3.72
C LEU A 96 1.59 7.51 -4.08
N ILE A 97 0.94 8.67 -3.85
CA ILE A 97 1.55 9.98 -4.13
C ILE A 97 2.85 10.15 -3.34
N LEU A 98 2.85 9.78 -2.08
CA LEU A 98 4.04 9.87 -1.23
C LEU A 98 5.16 8.96 -1.73
N LEU A 99 4.87 7.68 -2.02
CA LEU A 99 5.86 6.71 -2.50
C LEU A 99 6.39 7.04 -3.91
N SER A 100 5.62 7.76 -4.74
CA SER A 100 6.05 8.21 -6.07
C SER A 100 6.93 9.47 -6.04
N GLN A 101 7.01 10.20 -4.93
CA GLN A 101 7.92 11.35 -4.79
C GLN A 101 9.39 10.90 -4.74
N ASP A 102 9.66 9.74 -4.17
CA ASP A 102 10.96 9.09 -4.25
C ASP A 102 10.99 8.11 -5.44
N LYS A 103 11.65 8.50 -6.51
CA LYS A 103 11.78 7.72 -7.75
C LYS A 103 12.54 6.40 -7.60
N LYS A 104 13.16 6.15 -6.46
CA LYS A 104 13.75 4.84 -6.14
C LYS A 104 12.72 3.86 -5.60
N ILE A 105 11.58 4.36 -5.10
CA ILE A 105 10.50 3.53 -4.55
C ILE A 105 9.48 3.21 -5.66
N LEU A 106 8.75 4.20 -6.15
CA LEU A 106 7.82 4.06 -7.26
C LEU A 106 8.12 5.10 -8.35
N ASN A 107 8.83 4.67 -9.37
CA ASN A 107 9.19 5.55 -10.48
C ASN A 107 8.03 5.70 -11.48
N CYS A 108 6.99 6.43 -11.06
CA CYS A 108 5.82 6.76 -11.87
C CYS A 108 5.49 8.25 -11.75
N GLU A 109 4.90 8.79 -12.81
CA GLU A 109 4.41 10.15 -12.84
C GLU A 109 2.95 10.20 -12.40
N ILE A 110 2.64 11.06 -11.43
CA ILE A 110 1.32 11.15 -10.81
C ILE A 110 0.73 12.55 -11.04
N GLN A 111 -0.48 12.58 -11.58
CA GLN A 111 -1.32 13.77 -11.59
C GLN A 111 -2.29 13.74 -10.41
N ARG A 112 -2.15 14.70 -9.49
CA ARG A 112 -3.03 14.82 -8.31
C ARG A 112 -4.42 15.31 -8.69
N ASN A 113 -5.43 14.95 -7.91
CA ASN A 113 -6.84 15.40 -8.05
C ASN A 113 -7.41 15.24 -9.47
N ALA A 114 -6.98 14.22 -10.18
CA ALA A 114 -7.28 14.07 -11.59
C ALA A 114 -8.65 13.42 -11.90
N TYR A 115 -9.33 12.90 -10.84
CA TYR A 115 -10.70 12.37 -10.93
C TYR A 115 -11.74 13.31 -10.30
N GLY A 116 -11.44 14.62 -10.25
CA GLY A 116 -12.38 15.63 -9.79
C GLY A 116 -12.37 15.88 -8.28
N THR A 117 -13.46 16.43 -7.76
CA THR A 117 -13.67 16.76 -6.34
C THR A 117 -14.19 15.54 -5.57
N GLN A 118 -14.36 15.67 -4.26
CA GLN A 118 -14.93 14.57 -3.45
C GLN A 118 -16.37 14.19 -3.86
N LYS A 119 -17.11 15.11 -4.46
CA LYS A 119 -18.46 14.85 -5.01
C LYS A 119 -18.43 13.94 -6.25
N ASP A 120 -17.28 13.86 -6.91
CA ASP A 120 -17.07 13.03 -8.11
C ASP A 120 -16.52 11.64 -7.76
N SER A 121 -16.58 11.25 -6.48
CA SER A 121 -16.18 9.93 -6.02
C SER A 121 -17.11 8.86 -6.56
N PHE A 122 -16.54 7.70 -6.95
CA PHE A 122 -17.32 6.59 -7.48
C PHE A 122 -16.73 5.24 -7.10
N MET A 123 -17.59 4.23 -7.08
CA MET A 123 -17.17 2.83 -6.97
C MET A 123 -16.94 2.24 -8.35
N ALA A 124 -15.97 1.36 -8.46
CA ALA A 124 -15.69 0.64 -9.70
C ALA A 124 -15.12 -0.75 -9.44
N THR A 125 -15.36 -1.63 -10.40
CA THR A 125 -14.65 -2.91 -10.51
C THR A 125 -13.41 -2.71 -11.37
N VAL A 126 -12.25 -3.14 -10.86
CA VAL A 126 -10.95 -3.04 -11.54
C VAL A 126 -10.32 -4.43 -11.70
N ASP A 127 -9.42 -4.58 -12.66
CA ASP A 127 -8.75 -5.85 -12.92
C ASP A 127 -7.41 -5.90 -12.16
N LEU A 128 -7.29 -6.83 -11.20
CA LEU A 128 -6.03 -7.17 -10.55
C LEU A 128 -5.28 -8.19 -11.41
N ILE A 129 -4.32 -7.70 -12.19
CA ILE A 129 -3.67 -8.45 -13.26
C ILE A 129 -2.94 -9.72 -12.76
N PRO A 130 -2.12 -9.66 -11.68
CA PRO A 130 -1.30 -10.82 -11.28
C PRO A 130 -2.11 -12.05 -10.84
N THR A 131 -3.32 -11.85 -10.33
CA THR A 131 -4.22 -12.92 -9.86
C THR A 131 -5.37 -13.17 -10.82
N ASN A 132 -5.52 -12.33 -11.85
CA ASN A 132 -6.64 -12.33 -12.80
C ASN A 132 -8.01 -12.19 -12.11
N GLU A 133 -8.06 -11.44 -11.01
CA GLU A 133 -9.27 -11.19 -10.23
C GLU A 133 -9.86 -9.82 -10.57
N LYS A 134 -11.18 -9.71 -10.41
CA LYS A 134 -11.89 -8.42 -10.44
C LYS A 134 -12.18 -8.00 -9.00
N ILE A 135 -11.74 -6.81 -8.63
CA ILE A 135 -11.88 -6.29 -7.27
C ILE A 135 -12.71 -5.01 -7.25
N GLU A 136 -13.48 -4.80 -6.19
CA GLU A 136 -14.25 -3.59 -5.97
C GLU A 136 -13.44 -2.54 -5.22
N VAL A 137 -13.42 -1.31 -5.74
CA VAL A 137 -12.62 -0.21 -5.18
C VAL A 137 -13.36 1.12 -5.24
N ALA A 138 -12.99 2.06 -4.37
CA ALA A 138 -13.51 3.42 -4.37
C ALA A 138 -12.47 4.41 -4.88
N PHE A 139 -12.82 5.19 -5.89
CA PHE A 139 -12.04 6.35 -6.34
C PHE A 139 -12.54 7.60 -5.62
N ILE A 140 -11.80 8.06 -4.62
CA ILE A 140 -12.13 9.24 -3.80
C ILE A 140 -11.02 10.26 -3.99
N ARG A 141 -11.28 11.37 -4.72
CA ARG A 141 -10.27 12.39 -5.05
C ARG A 141 -8.97 11.77 -5.61
N ALA A 142 -9.12 10.69 -6.34
CA ALA A 142 -8.01 9.82 -6.74
C ALA A 142 -7.00 10.53 -7.66
N PRO A 143 -5.71 10.25 -7.51
CA PRO A 143 -4.71 10.66 -8.50
C PRO A 143 -4.81 9.79 -9.76
N LYS A 144 -4.17 10.24 -10.86
CA LYS A 144 -3.92 9.43 -12.06
C LYS A 144 -2.46 9.10 -12.18
N ILE A 145 -2.16 7.86 -12.59
CA ILE A 145 -0.85 7.48 -13.07
C ILE A 145 -0.78 7.88 -14.56
N ILE A 146 0.15 8.76 -14.89
CA ILE A 146 0.34 9.28 -16.25
C ILE A 146 1.32 8.40 -17.02
N SER A 147 2.41 8.01 -16.40
CA SER A 147 3.44 7.15 -16.95
C SER A 147 4.12 6.33 -15.88
N ILE A 148 4.69 5.18 -16.28
CA ILE A 148 5.51 4.33 -15.44
C ILE A 148 6.85 4.08 -16.13
N SER A 149 7.92 3.92 -15.37
CA SER A 149 9.22 3.55 -15.90
C SER A 149 9.36 2.02 -16.05
N LYS A 150 10.45 1.58 -16.66
CA LYS A 150 10.69 0.15 -16.97
C LYS A 150 10.85 -0.76 -15.75
N ASP A 151 11.20 -0.20 -14.62
CA ASP A 151 11.37 -0.87 -13.32
C ASP A 151 10.06 -0.98 -12.53
N VAL A 152 8.95 -0.49 -13.07
CA VAL A 152 7.63 -0.50 -12.46
C VAL A 152 6.64 -1.26 -13.34
N ASN A 153 5.93 -2.22 -12.75
CA ASN A 153 4.92 -3.03 -13.43
C ASN A 153 3.51 -2.51 -13.14
N ALA A 154 2.66 -2.49 -14.16
CA ALA A 154 1.23 -2.29 -13.98
C ALA A 154 0.60 -3.56 -13.38
N ILE A 155 -0.04 -3.44 -12.22
CA ILE A 155 -0.68 -4.56 -11.54
C ILE A 155 -2.20 -4.43 -11.43
N VAL A 156 -2.75 -3.22 -11.55
CA VAL A 156 -4.19 -3.01 -11.56
C VAL A 156 -4.58 -2.10 -12.73
N LYS A 157 -5.64 -2.47 -13.45
CA LYS A 157 -6.24 -1.67 -14.53
C LYS A 157 -7.71 -1.38 -14.27
N TYR A 158 -8.10 -0.17 -14.62
CA TYR A 158 -9.48 0.26 -14.74
C TYR A 158 -9.73 0.66 -16.20
N LYS A 159 -10.49 -0.16 -16.93
CA LYS A 159 -10.56 -0.05 -18.41
C LYS A 159 -9.13 -0.08 -18.97
N ASP A 160 -8.75 0.89 -19.79
CA ASP A 160 -7.41 0.97 -20.41
C ASP A 160 -6.38 1.73 -19.56
N LYS A 161 -6.76 2.19 -18.35
CA LYS A 161 -5.88 3.02 -17.51
C LYS A 161 -5.20 2.19 -16.42
N ILE A 162 -3.90 2.45 -16.22
CA ILE A 162 -3.16 1.92 -15.08
C ILE A 162 -3.62 2.68 -13.83
N VAL A 163 -4.12 1.92 -12.83
CA VAL A 163 -4.57 2.46 -11.55
C VAL A 163 -3.85 1.81 -10.36
N GLY A 164 -2.98 0.86 -10.63
CA GLY A 164 -2.12 0.25 -9.61
C GLY A 164 -0.81 -0.23 -10.23
N VAL A 165 0.28 -0.04 -9.46
CA VAL A 165 1.65 -0.32 -9.88
C VAL A 165 2.43 -1.03 -8.79
N GLN A 166 3.47 -1.76 -9.19
CA GLN A 166 4.42 -2.43 -8.31
C GLN A 166 5.84 -2.24 -8.79
N SER A 167 6.73 -1.87 -7.88
CA SER A 167 8.18 -1.95 -8.03
C SER A 167 8.76 -3.07 -7.17
N GLN A 168 10.08 -3.17 -7.15
CA GLN A 168 10.77 -4.07 -6.21
C GLN A 168 10.49 -3.68 -4.74
N SER A 169 10.27 -2.41 -4.42
CA SER A 169 10.17 -1.89 -3.05
C SER A 169 8.75 -1.62 -2.59
N ALA A 170 7.78 -1.47 -3.51
CA ALA A 170 6.44 -1.07 -3.12
C ALA A 170 5.35 -1.48 -4.11
N ILE A 171 4.12 -1.56 -3.58
CA ILE A 171 2.86 -1.52 -4.32
C ILE A 171 2.21 -0.16 -4.09
N GLY A 172 1.65 0.44 -5.14
CA GLY A 172 0.90 1.69 -5.03
C GLY A 172 -0.34 1.67 -5.90
N VAL A 173 -1.49 2.12 -5.35
CA VAL A 173 -2.76 2.20 -6.07
C VAL A 173 -3.38 3.58 -5.95
N THR A 174 -4.14 4.01 -6.96
CA THR A 174 -4.76 5.35 -7.01
C THR A 174 -6.05 5.45 -6.21
N PHE A 175 -6.62 4.35 -5.81
CA PHE A 175 -7.94 4.21 -5.20
C PHE A 175 -7.84 3.77 -3.73
N HIS A 176 -9.02 3.59 -3.13
CA HIS A 176 -9.21 3.09 -1.78
C HIS A 176 -9.92 1.73 -1.85
N ASN A 177 -9.19 0.63 -1.65
CA ASN A 177 -9.80 -0.70 -1.51
C ASN A 177 -10.18 -1.00 -0.05
N GLU A 178 -9.58 -0.28 0.90
CA GLU A 178 -9.86 -0.41 2.33
C GLU A 178 -11.27 0.05 2.75
N VAL A 179 -11.98 0.78 1.90
CA VAL A 179 -13.37 1.21 2.16
C VAL A 179 -14.41 0.24 1.58
N THR A 180 -13.96 -0.81 0.91
CA THR A 180 -14.80 -1.88 0.39
C THR A 180 -14.62 -3.13 1.25
N ASN A 181 -15.48 -4.13 1.10
CA ASN A 181 -15.28 -5.42 1.75
C ASN A 181 -14.39 -6.37 0.94
N ASP A 182 -13.66 -5.85 -0.06
CA ASP A 182 -12.81 -6.64 -0.95
C ASP A 182 -11.36 -6.65 -0.45
N SER A 183 -10.94 -7.80 0.09
CA SER A 183 -9.60 -7.98 0.66
C SER A 183 -8.54 -8.49 -0.34
N ALA A 184 -8.89 -8.71 -1.62
CA ALA A 184 -8.00 -9.35 -2.58
C ALA A 184 -6.66 -8.61 -2.74
N LEU A 185 -6.66 -7.28 -2.75
CA LEU A 185 -5.42 -6.50 -2.85
C LEU A 185 -4.55 -6.59 -1.58
N HIS A 186 -5.16 -6.66 -0.38
CA HIS A 186 -4.42 -6.89 0.87
C HIS A 186 -3.81 -8.29 0.88
N ARG A 187 -4.54 -9.31 0.40
CA ARG A 187 -4.02 -10.68 0.23
C ARG A 187 -2.86 -10.70 -0.77
N PHE A 188 -3.02 -10.07 -1.93
CA PHE A 188 -1.95 -9.95 -2.91
C PHE A 188 -0.69 -9.29 -2.34
N PHE A 189 -0.85 -8.26 -1.51
CA PHE A 189 0.28 -7.62 -0.81
C PHE A 189 0.96 -8.58 0.16
N VAL A 190 0.21 -9.32 0.99
CA VAL A 190 0.75 -10.31 1.94
C VAL A 190 1.47 -11.45 1.19
N ASP A 191 0.88 -12.00 0.14
CA ASP A 191 1.48 -13.07 -0.65
C ASP A 191 2.78 -12.61 -1.33
N THR A 192 2.81 -11.35 -1.79
CA THR A 192 4.02 -10.75 -2.35
C THR A 192 5.10 -10.60 -1.28
N LEU A 193 4.74 -10.16 -0.08
CA LEU A 193 5.66 -10.05 1.07
C LEU A 193 6.26 -11.42 1.42
N ILE A 194 5.44 -12.45 1.54
CA ILE A 194 5.90 -13.82 1.84
C ILE A 194 6.92 -14.30 0.81
N LYS A 195 6.61 -14.15 -0.49
CA LYS A 195 7.53 -14.53 -1.56
C LYS A 195 8.87 -13.79 -1.49
N ARG A 196 8.84 -12.50 -1.16
CA ARG A 196 10.05 -11.68 -0.99
C ARG A 196 10.93 -12.17 0.16
N LEU A 197 10.33 -12.43 1.33
CA LEU A 197 11.05 -12.92 2.50
C LEU A 197 11.66 -14.31 2.25
N ALA A 198 10.99 -15.17 1.53
CA ALA A 198 11.51 -16.48 1.13
C ALA A 198 12.71 -16.39 0.17
N CYS A 199 12.79 -15.37 -0.67
CA CYS A 199 13.93 -15.16 -1.60
C CYS A 199 15.16 -14.50 -0.93
N THR A 200 15.02 -13.99 0.31
CA THR A 200 16.09 -13.30 1.02
C THR A 200 16.81 -14.21 2.03
N GLN A 201 16.30 -15.43 2.27
CA GLN A 201 16.91 -16.48 3.09
C GLN A 201 17.75 -17.42 2.22
#